data_b9f7941282d214fa66aa3a0de01e47ea
#
_entry.id   b9f7941282d214fa66aa3a0de01e47ea
#
_cell.length_a   1.000
_cell.length_b   1.000
_cell.length_c   1.000
_cell.angle_alpha   90.00
_cell.angle_beta   90.00
_cell.angle_gamma   90.00
#
_symmetry.space_group_name_H-M   'P 1'
#
loop_
_entity.id
_entity.type
_entity.pdbx_description
1 polymer ?
#
loop_
_entity_poly.entity_id
_entity_poly.type
_entity_poly.pdbx_seq_one_letter_code
_entity_poly.pdbx_strand_id
1 'polypeptide(L)'
;WSDGFGFGSTMNIAATVYNVTGGYSNDGGDWGLKDGTKFDFDKGEFYFADTTDEYKEYLTMFHKMYEDGLIDPETFTQDTTQAQAKFFRGDSYVLNMNYQIYSDIQNGKMQVDGAELYFLTPPAGSAGQLKVSSAAGRLENGIMITQNALDELGEEGFIKMLRFIDWLWYSDEGQTLCLWGVEGETYTKDDDGNIVLNSDIYYNGINPGAEKQLNVDYGFGNGVFAYGGSKELQYSKFSDG
;
A
#
# COMPACT_ATOMS: atom_id res chain seq x y z
N TRP A 1 -11.23 -16.71 -5.74
CA TRP A 1 -10.78 -15.40 -5.26
C TRP A 1 -10.96 -15.33 -3.75
N SER A 2 -9.89 -15.10 -3.02
CA SER A 2 -9.93 -14.82 -1.58
C SER A 2 -9.46 -13.39 -1.33
N ASP A 3 -10.01 -12.73 -0.33
CA ASP A 3 -9.64 -11.38 0.00
C ASP A 3 -8.51 -11.35 1.04
N GLY A 4 -7.35 -10.83 0.67
CA GLY A 4 -6.16 -10.74 1.52
C GLY A 4 -6.21 -9.63 2.58
N PHE A 5 -7.13 -8.70 2.47
CA PHE A 5 -7.31 -7.57 3.38
C PHE A 5 -8.68 -7.53 4.06
N GLY A 6 -9.43 -8.61 3.92
CA GLY A 6 -10.83 -8.63 4.28
C GLY A 6 -11.74 -8.21 3.11
N PHE A 7 -12.98 -8.60 3.21
CA PHE A 7 -13.97 -8.46 2.16
C PHE A 7 -14.10 -7.03 1.60
N GLY A 8 -13.94 -6.03 2.44
CA GLY A 8 -14.05 -4.63 2.04
C GLY A 8 -13.02 -4.19 0.99
N SER A 9 -11.80 -4.71 1.02
CA SER A 9 -10.77 -4.34 0.05
C SER A 9 -11.05 -4.86 -1.35
N THR A 10 -11.46 -6.13 -1.48
CA THR A 10 -11.84 -6.70 -2.78
C THR A 10 -13.05 -5.96 -3.36
N MET A 11 -14.06 -5.68 -2.54
CA MET A 11 -15.20 -4.92 -2.96
C MET A 11 -14.83 -3.50 -3.41
N ASN A 12 -13.95 -2.82 -2.69
CA ASN A 12 -13.50 -1.48 -3.04
C ASN A 12 -12.79 -1.44 -4.40
N ILE A 13 -11.87 -2.37 -4.67
CA ILE A 13 -11.20 -2.45 -5.97
C ILE A 13 -12.19 -2.71 -7.10
N ALA A 14 -13.09 -3.65 -6.91
CA ALA A 14 -14.12 -3.94 -7.91
C ALA A 14 -15.10 -2.78 -8.08
N ALA A 15 -15.47 -2.09 -7.01
CA ALA A 15 -16.35 -0.95 -7.04
C ALA A 15 -15.79 0.24 -7.82
N THR A 16 -14.47 0.42 -7.88
CA THR A 16 -13.84 1.45 -8.73
C THR A 16 -14.14 1.23 -10.21
N VAL A 17 -14.28 -0.01 -10.64
CA VAL A 17 -14.63 -0.40 -12.01
C VAL A 17 -16.00 0.15 -12.44
N TYR A 18 -16.92 0.27 -11.49
CA TYR A 18 -18.25 0.81 -11.68
C TYR A 18 -18.39 2.28 -11.27
N ASN A 19 -17.29 2.91 -10.81
CA ASN A 19 -17.29 4.27 -10.30
C ASN A 19 -18.30 4.52 -9.14
N VAL A 20 -18.54 3.51 -8.33
CA VAL A 20 -19.52 3.60 -7.23
C VAL A 20 -18.91 3.89 -5.86
N THR A 21 -17.61 3.71 -5.71
CA THR A 21 -16.89 4.16 -4.52
C THR A 21 -15.72 5.05 -4.89
N GLY A 22 -15.29 5.87 -3.97
CA GLY A 22 -14.28 6.88 -4.21
C GLY A 22 -12.85 6.42 -4.19
N GLY A 23 -12.54 5.15 -4.35
CA GLY A 23 -11.17 4.69 -4.45
C GLY A 23 -10.81 3.49 -3.59
N TYR A 24 -9.55 3.17 -3.59
CA TYR A 24 -8.96 1.97 -3.01
C TYR A 24 -8.97 1.94 -1.48
N SER A 25 -8.97 3.08 -0.80
CA SER A 25 -8.89 3.11 0.65
C SER A 25 -10.27 3.15 1.30
N ASN A 26 -10.39 2.50 2.47
CA ASN A 26 -11.54 2.63 3.35
C ASN A 26 -11.74 4.07 3.88
N ASP A 27 -10.87 4.99 3.49
CA ASP A 27 -10.81 6.35 4.02
C ASP A 27 -11.70 7.35 3.28
N GLY A 28 -12.62 6.82 2.48
CA GLY A 28 -13.56 7.65 1.73
C GLY A 28 -13.03 8.01 0.36
N GLY A 29 -13.91 8.33 -0.52
CA GLY A 29 -13.65 8.67 -1.90
C GLY A 29 -12.86 9.94 -2.11
N ASP A 30 -12.92 10.41 -3.33
CA ASP A 30 -12.46 11.75 -3.68
C ASP A 30 -12.93 12.74 -2.62
N TRP A 31 -12.05 13.49 -1.99
CA TRP A 31 -12.33 14.41 -0.87
C TRP A 31 -12.33 13.80 0.55
N GLY A 32 -11.94 12.56 0.74
CA GLY A 32 -11.93 11.92 2.06
C GLY A 32 -13.32 11.65 2.64
N LEU A 33 -14.34 11.60 1.80
CA LEU A 33 -15.71 11.28 2.20
C LEU A 33 -15.90 9.76 2.19
N LYS A 34 -16.52 9.25 3.25
CA LYS A 34 -16.77 7.83 3.46
C LYS A 34 -18.18 7.44 3.00
N ASP A 35 -18.46 6.14 3.04
CA ASP A 35 -19.80 5.60 2.96
C ASP A 35 -20.54 5.86 1.64
N GLY A 36 -19.82 5.75 0.51
CA GLY A 36 -20.41 5.83 -0.81
C GLY A 36 -20.76 7.24 -1.28
N THR A 37 -20.41 8.29 -0.55
CA THR A 37 -20.64 9.67 -0.97
C THR A 37 -19.59 10.10 -1.99
N LYS A 38 -20.03 10.62 -3.13
CA LYS A 38 -19.20 11.14 -4.22
C LYS A 38 -19.61 12.56 -4.60
N PHE A 39 -18.70 13.26 -5.27
CA PHE A 39 -18.95 14.58 -5.83
C PHE A 39 -19.04 14.49 -7.36
N ASP A 40 -20.14 14.95 -7.92
CA ASP A 40 -20.33 15.11 -9.36
C ASP A 40 -19.77 16.47 -9.79
N PHE A 41 -18.61 16.46 -10.46
CA PHE A 41 -17.93 17.69 -10.88
C PHE A 41 -18.66 18.43 -11.99
N ASP A 42 -19.46 17.73 -12.80
CA ASP A 42 -20.22 18.34 -13.90
C ASP A 42 -21.45 19.07 -13.37
N LYS A 43 -22.08 18.52 -12.35
CA LYS A 43 -23.26 19.12 -11.69
C LYS A 43 -22.91 20.02 -10.51
N GLY A 44 -21.69 19.87 -9.93
CA GLY A 44 -21.28 20.61 -8.75
C GLY A 44 -22.01 20.19 -7.46
N GLU A 45 -22.45 18.94 -7.35
CA GLU A 45 -23.23 18.44 -6.21
C GLU A 45 -22.69 17.12 -5.67
N PHE A 46 -22.96 16.86 -4.39
CA PHE A 46 -22.73 15.54 -3.80
C PHE A 46 -23.89 14.60 -4.08
N TYR A 47 -23.58 13.34 -4.32
CA TYR A 47 -24.56 12.28 -4.46
C TYR A 47 -24.13 11.04 -3.69
N PHE A 48 -25.08 10.13 -3.42
CA PHE A 48 -24.80 8.87 -2.75
C PHE A 48 -24.74 7.76 -3.80
N ALA A 49 -23.53 7.27 -4.06
CA ALA A 49 -23.27 6.33 -5.14
C ALA A 49 -24.01 4.98 -4.96
N ASP A 50 -24.26 4.56 -3.72
CA ASP A 50 -24.94 3.31 -3.41
C ASP A 50 -26.42 3.28 -3.84
N THR A 51 -26.98 4.42 -4.26
CA THR A 51 -28.34 4.51 -4.80
C THR A 51 -28.41 4.50 -6.32
N THR A 52 -27.28 4.37 -6.98
CA THR A 52 -27.17 4.42 -8.45
C THR A 52 -27.37 3.06 -9.12
N ASP A 53 -27.69 3.09 -10.41
CA ASP A 53 -27.79 1.86 -11.20
C ASP A 53 -26.44 1.15 -11.35
N GLU A 54 -25.34 1.90 -11.39
CA GLU A 54 -23.97 1.37 -11.41
C GLU A 54 -23.66 0.56 -10.15
N TYR A 55 -24.13 1.00 -8.98
CA TYR A 55 -23.98 0.23 -7.75
C TYR A 55 -24.79 -1.06 -7.78
N LYS A 56 -25.97 -1.03 -8.36
CA LYS A 56 -26.78 -2.23 -8.57
C LYS A 56 -26.09 -3.22 -9.52
N GLU A 57 -25.48 -2.75 -10.62
CA GLU A 57 -24.71 -3.58 -11.54
C GLU A 57 -23.50 -4.24 -10.81
N TYR A 58 -22.79 -3.45 -10.02
CA TYR A 58 -21.71 -3.93 -9.18
C TYR A 58 -22.13 -5.04 -8.23
N LEU A 59 -23.19 -4.86 -7.47
CA LEU A 59 -23.74 -5.90 -6.59
C LEU A 59 -24.20 -7.14 -7.35
N THR A 60 -24.82 -6.94 -8.51
CA THR A 60 -25.29 -8.04 -9.37
C THR A 60 -24.10 -8.88 -9.87
N MET A 61 -23.00 -8.23 -10.25
CA MET A 61 -21.78 -8.92 -10.64
C MET A 61 -21.23 -9.78 -9.48
N PHE A 62 -21.13 -9.22 -8.27
CA PHE A 62 -20.65 -9.97 -7.11
C PHE A 62 -21.53 -11.15 -6.75
N HIS A 63 -22.85 -10.95 -6.78
CA HIS A 63 -23.81 -12.02 -6.54
C HIS A 63 -23.61 -13.16 -7.55
N LYS A 64 -23.47 -12.81 -8.83
CA LYS A 64 -23.21 -13.81 -9.87
C LYS A 64 -21.88 -14.53 -9.67
N MET A 65 -20.80 -13.82 -9.33
CA MET A 65 -19.51 -14.45 -9.04
C MET A 65 -19.59 -15.44 -7.87
N TYR A 66 -20.40 -15.12 -6.85
CA TYR A 66 -20.65 -16.02 -5.74
C TYR A 66 -21.43 -17.27 -6.16
N GLU A 67 -22.52 -17.10 -6.93
CA GLU A 67 -23.30 -18.22 -7.46
C GLU A 67 -22.50 -19.14 -8.38
N ASP A 68 -21.62 -18.56 -9.19
CA ASP A 68 -20.74 -19.30 -10.11
C ASP A 68 -19.53 -19.97 -9.36
N GLY A 69 -19.42 -19.80 -8.04
CA GLY A 69 -18.32 -20.37 -7.24
C GLY A 69 -16.95 -19.73 -7.47
N LEU A 70 -16.91 -18.51 -8.01
CA LEU A 70 -15.67 -17.78 -8.30
C LEU A 70 -15.14 -17.03 -7.08
N ILE A 71 -15.97 -16.82 -6.07
CA ILE A 71 -15.60 -16.21 -4.79
C ILE A 71 -15.56 -17.30 -3.73
N ASP A 72 -14.52 -17.27 -2.90
CA ASP A 72 -14.40 -18.15 -1.75
C ASP A 72 -15.65 -18.02 -0.85
N PRO A 73 -16.37 -19.11 -0.58
CA PRO A 73 -17.59 -19.06 0.22
C PRO A 73 -17.36 -18.57 1.65
N GLU A 74 -16.14 -18.67 2.17
CA GLU A 74 -15.77 -18.16 3.49
C GLU A 74 -15.35 -16.68 3.47
N THR A 75 -15.37 -16.00 2.32
CA THR A 75 -14.97 -14.58 2.17
C THR A 75 -15.66 -13.66 3.18
N PHE A 76 -16.88 -13.96 3.60
CA PHE A 76 -17.63 -13.16 4.56
C PHE A 76 -17.33 -13.49 6.04
N THR A 77 -16.59 -14.56 6.32
CA THR A 77 -16.39 -15.07 7.68
C THR A 77 -14.92 -15.30 8.02
N GLN A 78 -14.05 -15.43 7.03
CA GLN A 78 -12.61 -15.61 7.22
C GLN A 78 -11.91 -14.30 7.55
N ASP A 79 -10.81 -14.40 8.29
CA ASP A 79 -9.90 -13.27 8.48
C ASP A 79 -8.84 -13.21 7.37
N THR A 80 -8.07 -12.13 7.37
CA THR A 80 -6.99 -11.88 6.40
C THR A 80 -5.94 -13.01 6.40
N THR A 81 -5.59 -13.53 7.57
CA THR A 81 -4.59 -14.60 7.70
C THR A 81 -5.08 -15.90 7.06
N GLN A 82 -6.35 -16.22 7.26
CA GLN A 82 -6.98 -17.40 6.65
C GLN A 82 -7.04 -17.29 5.12
N ALA A 83 -7.41 -16.11 4.59
CA ALA A 83 -7.44 -15.85 3.16
C ALA A 83 -6.05 -15.98 2.51
N GLN A 84 -5.02 -15.39 3.14
CA GLN A 84 -3.63 -15.51 2.70
C GLN A 84 -3.13 -16.95 2.73
N ALA A 85 -3.45 -17.70 3.80
CA ALA A 85 -3.06 -19.10 3.91
C ALA A 85 -3.65 -19.97 2.80
N LYS A 86 -4.89 -19.71 2.37
CA LYS A 86 -5.50 -20.39 1.22
C LYS A 86 -4.74 -20.09 -0.08
N PHE A 87 -4.37 -18.84 -0.30
CA PHE A 87 -3.59 -18.45 -1.47
C PHE A 87 -2.21 -19.11 -1.47
N PHE A 88 -1.49 -19.08 -0.35
CA PHE A 88 -0.17 -19.69 -0.25
C PHE A 88 -0.18 -21.21 -0.49
N ARG A 89 -1.27 -21.90 -0.15
CA ARG A 89 -1.44 -23.34 -0.41
C ARG A 89 -1.95 -23.66 -1.83
N GLY A 90 -2.37 -22.65 -2.59
CA GLY A 90 -2.96 -22.85 -3.92
C GLY A 90 -4.45 -23.20 -3.90
N ASP A 91 -5.14 -23.01 -2.80
CA ASP A 91 -6.60 -23.21 -2.70
C ASP A 91 -7.37 -22.01 -3.30
N SER A 92 -6.71 -20.88 -3.47
CA SER A 92 -7.21 -19.68 -4.13
C SER A 92 -6.19 -19.16 -5.14
N TYR A 93 -6.63 -18.73 -6.30
CA TYR A 93 -5.77 -18.29 -7.40
C TYR A 93 -5.69 -16.78 -7.57
N VAL A 94 -6.57 -16.04 -6.91
CA VAL A 94 -6.60 -14.57 -6.96
C VAL A 94 -6.67 -14.04 -5.54
N LEU A 95 -5.74 -13.16 -5.21
CA LEU A 95 -5.65 -12.50 -3.92
C LEU A 95 -5.43 -11.00 -4.14
N ASN A 96 -6.20 -10.20 -3.45
CA ASN A 96 -5.88 -8.78 -3.29
C ASN A 96 -4.74 -8.65 -2.29
N MET A 97 -3.65 -7.98 -2.67
CA MET A 97 -2.47 -7.92 -1.82
C MET A 97 -1.82 -6.54 -1.81
N ASN A 98 -1.11 -6.27 -0.73
CA ASN A 98 -0.18 -5.15 -0.63
C ASN A 98 1.27 -5.66 -0.71
N TYR A 99 2.21 -4.73 -0.60
CA TYR A 99 3.63 -5.03 -0.62
C TYR A 99 4.08 -6.03 0.47
N GLN A 100 3.47 -6.02 1.64
CA GLN A 100 3.82 -6.96 2.73
C GLN A 100 3.54 -8.40 2.34
N ILE A 101 2.38 -8.67 1.74
CA ILE A 101 2.02 -10.01 1.26
C ILE A 101 2.93 -10.42 0.10
N TYR A 102 3.25 -9.49 -0.81
CA TYR A 102 4.21 -9.74 -1.87
C TYR A 102 5.59 -10.11 -1.32
N SER A 103 6.09 -9.38 -0.32
CA SER A 103 7.33 -9.70 0.37
C SER A 103 7.32 -11.08 1.04
N ASP A 104 6.20 -11.46 1.64
CA ASP A 104 6.01 -12.79 2.22
C ASP A 104 6.14 -13.91 1.18
N ILE A 105 5.62 -13.69 -0.03
CA ILE A 105 5.75 -14.63 -1.14
C ILE A 105 7.19 -14.72 -1.60
N GLN A 106 7.88 -13.60 -1.77
CA GLN A 106 9.30 -13.56 -2.13
C GLN A 106 10.18 -14.25 -1.08
N ASN A 107 9.77 -14.21 0.18
CA ASN A 107 10.44 -14.91 1.29
C ASN A 107 10.02 -16.39 1.42
N GLY A 108 9.38 -16.97 0.41
CA GLY A 108 9.13 -18.40 0.31
C GLY A 108 7.87 -18.88 1.03
N LYS A 109 6.89 -18.03 1.30
CA LYS A 109 5.61 -18.46 1.91
C LYS A 109 4.70 -19.22 0.94
N MET A 110 4.92 -19.14 -0.38
CA MET A 110 4.21 -19.98 -1.35
C MET A 110 4.59 -21.46 -1.16
N GLN A 111 3.57 -22.30 -1.07
CA GLN A 111 3.71 -23.74 -0.82
C GLN A 111 3.46 -24.57 -2.10
N VAL A 112 3.26 -23.90 -3.22
CA VAL A 112 3.03 -24.55 -4.53
C VAL A 112 4.31 -24.44 -5.36
N ASP A 113 4.91 -25.56 -5.66
CA ASP A 113 6.14 -25.64 -6.46
C ASP A 113 5.90 -25.07 -7.87
N GLY A 114 6.80 -24.18 -8.30
CA GLY A 114 6.72 -23.56 -9.61
C GLY A 114 5.59 -22.55 -9.80
N ALA A 115 4.97 -22.08 -8.71
CA ALA A 115 3.97 -21.02 -8.79
C ALA A 115 4.60 -19.71 -9.25
N GLU A 116 4.01 -19.07 -10.24
CA GLU A 116 4.39 -17.75 -10.73
C GLU A 116 3.29 -16.74 -10.39
N LEU A 117 3.71 -15.54 -9.95
CA LEU A 117 2.80 -14.43 -9.69
C LEU A 117 2.59 -13.59 -10.94
N TYR A 118 1.35 -13.29 -11.21
CA TYR A 118 0.96 -12.35 -12.24
C TYR A 118 0.16 -11.19 -11.63
N PHE A 119 0.62 -9.95 -11.85
CA PHE A 119 -0.09 -8.76 -11.39
C PHE A 119 -1.20 -8.40 -12.39
N LEU A 120 -2.44 -8.60 -11.95
CA LEU A 120 -3.60 -8.25 -12.77
C LEU A 120 -3.84 -6.74 -12.73
N THR A 121 -3.89 -6.14 -13.89
CA THR A 121 -4.45 -4.79 -14.01
C THR A 121 -5.95 -4.84 -13.72
N PRO A 122 -6.52 -3.94 -12.89
CA PRO A 122 -7.95 -3.91 -12.66
C PRO A 122 -8.73 -3.89 -13.98
N PRO A 123 -9.77 -4.74 -14.14
CA PRO A 123 -10.53 -4.80 -15.39
C PRO A 123 -11.30 -3.50 -15.63
N ALA A 124 -11.60 -3.21 -16.90
CA ALA A 124 -12.50 -2.13 -17.26
C ALA A 124 -13.95 -2.56 -17.05
N GLY A 125 -14.77 -1.71 -16.46
CA GLY A 125 -16.20 -1.86 -16.35
C GLY A 125 -16.96 -0.85 -17.20
N SER A 126 -18.25 -0.60 -16.88
CA SER A 126 -19.10 0.40 -17.57
C SER A 126 -18.53 1.82 -17.49
N ALA A 127 -17.83 2.16 -16.42
CA ALA A 127 -17.13 3.43 -16.22
C ALA A 127 -15.73 3.49 -16.87
N GLY A 128 -15.32 2.45 -17.60
CA GLY A 128 -13.98 2.31 -18.16
C GLY A 128 -12.99 1.71 -17.17
N GLN A 129 -11.70 1.80 -17.49
CA GLN A 129 -10.63 1.38 -16.61
C GLN A 129 -10.19 2.57 -15.74
N LEU A 130 -10.65 2.58 -14.50
CA LEU A 130 -10.25 3.60 -13.56
C LEU A 130 -8.87 3.27 -12.99
N LYS A 131 -7.95 4.21 -13.12
CA LYS A 131 -6.68 4.15 -12.42
C LYS A 131 -6.88 4.68 -11.00
N VAL A 132 -6.77 3.80 -10.03
CA VAL A 132 -6.73 4.23 -8.63
C VAL A 132 -5.38 4.92 -8.42
N SER A 133 -5.36 6.23 -8.42
CA SER A 133 -4.17 6.95 -8.04
C SER A 133 -4.13 7.02 -6.51
N SER A 134 -3.04 6.57 -5.92
CA SER A 134 -2.75 6.82 -4.51
C SER A 134 -2.36 8.30 -4.31
N ALA A 135 -3.25 9.21 -4.67
CA ALA A 135 -3.09 10.63 -4.33
C ALA A 135 -3.10 10.85 -2.81
N ALA A 136 -3.49 9.83 -2.06
CA ALA A 136 -3.57 9.82 -0.60
C ALA A 136 -2.22 9.82 0.12
N GLY A 137 -1.10 9.64 -0.57
CA GLY A 137 0.23 9.51 0.06
C GLY A 137 0.69 10.69 0.92
N ARG A 138 -0.08 11.77 0.99
CA ARG A 138 0.21 12.91 1.88
C ARG A 138 -0.36 12.80 3.28
N LEU A 139 -1.34 11.91 3.49
CA LEU A 139 -2.12 11.86 4.73
C LEU A 139 -2.20 10.46 5.33
N GLU A 140 -1.52 9.49 4.72
CA GLU A 140 -1.63 8.08 5.11
C GLU A 140 -0.98 7.82 6.47
N ASN A 141 0.15 8.46 6.75
CA ASN A 141 0.90 8.29 7.98
C ASN A 141 1.38 9.62 8.54
N GLY A 142 1.51 9.66 9.86
CA GLY A 142 2.00 10.84 10.56
C GLY A 142 2.62 10.49 11.90
N ILE A 143 3.39 11.41 12.44
CA ILE A 143 3.93 11.33 13.79
C ILE A 143 2.98 12.06 14.73
N MET A 144 2.47 11.35 15.73
CA MET A 144 1.71 11.94 16.82
C MET A 144 2.64 12.25 17.99
N ILE A 145 2.60 13.49 18.46
CA ILE A 145 3.33 13.93 19.65
C ILE A 145 2.32 14.17 20.76
N THR A 146 2.55 13.51 21.89
CA THR A 146 1.65 13.66 23.06
C THR A 146 1.95 14.92 23.85
N GLN A 147 0.97 15.42 24.57
CA GLN A 147 1.15 16.54 25.50
C GLN A 147 2.23 16.26 26.55
N ASN A 148 2.36 15.02 27.00
CA ASN A 148 3.39 14.61 27.97
C ASN A 148 4.82 14.90 27.48
N ALA A 149 5.06 14.90 26.17
CA ALA A 149 6.39 15.21 25.65
C ALA A 149 6.78 16.67 25.95
N LEU A 150 5.85 17.61 25.87
CA LEU A 150 6.08 18.99 26.25
C LEU A 150 6.29 19.14 27.78
N ASP A 151 5.46 18.45 28.55
CA ASP A 151 5.49 18.52 30.02
C ASP A 151 6.79 17.94 30.60
N GLU A 152 7.30 16.86 30.02
CA GLU A 152 8.51 16.19 30.48
C GLU A 152 9.81 16.84 29.97
N LEU A 153 9.82 17.28 28.69
CA LEU A 153 11.02 17.82 28.04
C LEU A 153 11.19 19.33 28.28
N GLY A 154 10.13 20.02 28.69
CA GLY A 154 10.07 21.47 28.68
C GLY A 154 10.14 22.05 27.27
N GLU A 155 9.96 23.36 27.14
CA GLU A 155 9.90 24.02 25.83
C GLU A 155 11.17 23.82 24.99
N GLU A 156 12.33 23.96 25.58
CA GLU A 156 13.61 23.79 24.86
C GLU A 156 13.80 22.36 24.36
N GLY A 157 13.54 21.35 25.18
CA GLY A 157 13.63 19.95 24.81
C GLY A 157 12.60 19.57 23.76
N PHE A 158 11.38 20.07 23.87
CA PHE A 158 10.33 19.86 22.89
C PHE A 158 10.68 20.45 21.52
N ILE A 159 11.23 21.68 21.47
CA ILE A 159 11.71 22.29 20.22
C ILE A 159 12.84 21.46 19.59
N LYS A 160 13.77 20.93 20.40
CA LYS A 160 14.83 20.04 19.90
C LYS A 160 14.26 18.76 19.28
N MET A 161 13.26 18.17 19.92
CA MET A 161 12.55 17.00 19.38
C MET A 161 11.85 17.33 18.05
N LEU A 162 11.13 18.46 17.96
CA LEU A 162 10.49 18.88 16.71
C LEU A 162 11.50 19.09 15.58
N ARG A 163 12.66 19.70 15.86
CA ARG A 163 13.73 19.87 14.87
C ARG A 163 14.32 18.54 14.41
N PHE A 164 14.43 17.56 15.31
CA PHE A 164 14.86 16.22 14.93
C PHE A 164 13.84 15.55 14.00
N ILE A 165 12.55 15.65 14.32
CA ILE A 165 11.48 15.10 13.47
C ILE A 165 11.45 15.81 12.11
N ASP A 166 11.59 17.12 12.08
CA ASP A 166 11.66 17.91 10.86
C ASP A 166 12.85 17.49 9.98
N TRP A 167 14.03 17.36 10.55
CA TRP A 167 15.21 16.84 9.85
C TRP A 167 14.97 15.42 9.33
N LEU A 168 14.46 14.52 10.19
CA LEU A 168 14.27 13.13 9.83
C LEU A 168 13.27 12.95 8.68
N TRP A 169 12.19 13.75 8.67
CA TRP A 169 11.08 13.57 7.73
C TRP A 169 11.15 14.46 6.49
N TYR A 170 11.79 15.61 6.59
CA TYR A 170 11.74 16.61 5.54
C TYR A 170 13.09 17.01 4.97
N SER A 171 14.22 16.51 5.50
CA SER A 171 15.51 16.71 4.88
C SER A 171 15.90 15.53 3.98
N ASP A 172 16.63 15.83 2.91
CA ASP A 172 17.17 14.81 2.00
C ASP A 172 18.13 13.86 2.73
N GLU A 173 18.93 14.39 3.66
CA GLU A 173 19.86 13.62 4.47
C GLU A 173 19.13 12.63 5.39
N GLY A 174 18.13 13.09 6.15
CA GLY A 174 17.33 12.26 7.05
C GLY A 174 16.56 11.18 6.29
N GLN A 175 15.94 11.54 5.17
CA GLN A 175 15.21 10.58 4.34
C GLN A 175 16.13 9.58 3.64
N THR A 176 17.28 10.01 3.15
CA THR A 176 18.27 9.09 2.57
C THR A 176 18.75 8.09 3.62
N LEU A 177 19.04 8.55 4.83
CA LEU A 177 19.40 7.67 5.95
C LEU A 177 18.27 6.67 6.26
N CYS A 178 17.03 7.15 6.38
CA CYS A 178 15.89 6.27 6.70
C CYS A 178 15.61 5.22 5.62
N LEU A 179 15.74 5.60 4.34
CA LEU A 179 15.42 4.73 3.21
C LEU A 179 16.54 3.77 2.86
N TRP A 180 17.79 4.25 2.85
CA TRP A 180 18.91 3.54 2.28
C TRP A 180 19.99 3.18 3.28
N GLY A 181 20.01 3.82 4.45
CA GLY A 181 21.01 3.61 5.48
C GLY A 181 22.26 4.46 5.28
N VAL A 182 23.43 3.87 5.43
CA VAL A 182 24.72 4.58 5.52
C VAL A 182 25.52 4.33 4.25
N GLU A 183 25.97 5.42 3.62
CA GLU A 183 26.85 5.36 2.44
C GLU A 183 28.17 4.64 2.78
N GLY A 184 28.55 3.69 1.93
CA GLY A 184 29.71 2.82 2.13
C GLY A 184 29.43 1.56 2.96
N GLU A 185 28.30 1.50 3.70
CA GLU A 185 27.90 0.31 4.47
C GLU A 185 26.73 -0.42 3.83
N THR A 186 25.68 0.30 3.45
CA THR A 186 24.46 -0.30 2.87
C THR A 186 24.30 0.05 1.41
N TYR A 187 24.78 1.21 0.99
CA TYR A 187 24.72 1.65 -0.40
C TYR A 187 25.99 2.42 -0.80
N THR A 188 26.14 2.61 -2.10
CA THR A 188 27.13 3.52 -2.71
C THR A 188 26.40 4.45 -3.67
N LYS A 189 27.13 5.44 -4.23
CA LYS A 189 26.62 6.26 -5.33
C LYS A 189 27.39 5.94 -6.61
N ASP A 190 26.67 5.87 -7.73
CA ASP A 190 27.28 5.76 -9.05
C ASP A 190 27.87 7.10 -9.52
N ASP A 191 28.45 7.12 -10.74
CA ASP A 191 29.08 8.31 -11.32
C ASP A 191 28.07 9.45 -11.59
N ASP A 192 26.77 9.14 -11.70
CA ASP A 192 25.69 10.10 -11.88
C ASP A 192 25.08 10.55 -10.53
N GLY A 193 25.53 9.98 -9.42
CA GLY A 193 25.08 10.28 -8.06
C GLY A 193 23.85 9.50 -7.63
N ASN A 194 23.40 8.51 -8.40
CA ASN A 194 22.28 7.66 -8.03
C ASN A 194 22.68 6.67 -6.93
N ILE A 195 21.73 6.37 -6.06
CA ILE A 195 21.93 5.41 -4.98
C ILE A 195 21.91 3.98 -5.55
N VAL A 196 22.96 3.22 -5.26
CA VAL A 196 23.12 1.81 -5.64
C VAL A 196 23.24 0.99 -4.36
N LEU A 197 22.22 0.18 -4.05
CA LEU A 197 22.26 -0.72 -2.91
C LEU A 197 23.36 -1.76 -3.07
N ASN A 198 24.07 -2.10 -2.01
CA ASN A 198 25.11 -3.13 -2.05
C ASN A 198 24.50 -4.47 -2.48
N SER A 199 25.20 -5.20 -3.34
CA SER A 199 24.68 -6.41 -4.01
C SER A 199 24.35 -7.57 -3.07
N ASP A 200 24.87 -7.57 -1.85
CA ASP A 200 24.59 -8.54 -0.79
C ASP A 200 23.37 -8.19 0.07
N ILE A 201 22.69 -7.07 -0.25
CA ILE A 201 21.55 -6.55 0.49
C ILE A 201 20.31 -6.50 -0.41
N TYR A 202 19.23 -7.16 0.02
CA TYR A 202 17.92 -7.09 -0.61
C TYR A 202 17.07 -5.95 -0.04
N TYR A 203 16.39 -5.22 -0.89
CA TYR A 203 15.34 -4.29 -0.51
C TYR A 203 14.38 -3.99 -1.66
N ASN A 204 13.08 -4.13 -1.45
CA ASN A 204 12.01 -3.75 -2.38
C ASN A 204 12.21 -4.24 -3.83
N GLY A 205 12.62 -5.48 -4.03
CA GLY A 205 12.86 -6.05 -5.34
C GLY A 205 14.27 -5.80 -5.90
N ILE A 206 15.07 -4.96 -5.26
CA ILE A 206 16.48 -4.77 -5.59
C ILE A 206 17.28 -5.95 -5.03
N ASN A 207 18.19 -6.53 -5.81
CA ASN A 207 19.04 -7.67 -5.47
C ASN A 207 18.26 -8.88 -4.94
N PRO A 208 17.28 -9.44 -5.69
CA PRO A 208 16.52 -10.60 -5.27
C PRO A 208 17.45 -11.79 -5.01
N GLY A 209 17.28 -12.42 -3.83
CA GLY A 209 18.14 -13.53 -3.39
C GLY A 209 19.42 -13.11 -2.66
N ALA A 210 19.64 -11.83 -2.40
CA ALA A 210 20.74 -11.38 -1.55
C ALA A 210 20.65 -11.97 -0.13
N GLU A 211 21.81 -12.16 0.49
CA GLU A 211 21.91 -12.84 1.79
C GLU A 211 21.33 -12.03 2.95
N LYS A 212 21.37 -10.68 2.86
CA LYS A 212 20.92 -9.76 3.89
C LYS A 212 19.71 -8.96 3.41
N GLN A 213 18.94 -8.45 4.33
CA GLN A 213 17.79 -7.56 4.06
C GLN A 213 18.00 -6.21 4.75
N LEU A 214 17.80 -5.12 4.02
CA LEU A 214 18.03 -3.77 4.52
C LEU A 214 17.19 -3.46 5.77
N ASN A 215 15.94 -3.87 5.79
CA ASN A 215 15.02 -3.61 6.88
C ASN A 215 15.16 -4.57 8.07
N VAL A 216 15.66 -5.77 7.86
CA VAL A 216 15.79 -6.80 8.91
C VAL A 216 17.15 -6.74 9.57
N ASP A 217 18.23 -6.74 8.76
CA ASP A 217 19.59 -6.86 9.28
C ASP A 217 20.20 -5.50 9.65
N TYR A 218 19.74 -4.43 9.01
CA TYR A 218 20.26 -3.08 9.24
C TYR A 218 19.25 -2.11 9.86
N GLY A 219 17.96 -2.43 9.83
CA GLY A 219 16.90 -1.60 10.41
C GLY A 219 16.47 -0.38 9.57
N PHE A 220 16.99 -0.24 8.36
CA PHE A 220 16.62 0.84 7.43
C PHE A 220 15.49 0.44 6.49
N GLY A 221 14.94 1.39 5.77
CA GLY A 221 13.85 1.13 4.82
C GLY A 221 12.51 0.75 5.47
N ASN A 222 12.37 0.91 6.79
CA ASN A 222 11.13 0.61 7.49
C ASN A 222 10.08 1.70 7.27
N GLY A 223 8.86 1.28 6.93
CA GLY A 223 7.78 2.13 6.45
C GLY A 223 7.51 3.39 7.27
N VAL A 224 7.43 3.29 8.60
CA VAL A 224 7.06 4.42 9.46
C VAL A 224 8.03 5.61 9.33
N PHE A 225 9.32 5.36 9.21
CA PHE A 225 10.33 6.42 9.06
C PHE A 225 10.54 6.83 7.61
N ALA A 226 10.17 5.99 6.65
CA ALA A 226 10.40 6.19 5.23
C ALA A 226 9.26 6.93 4.50
N TYR A 227 8.20 7.34 5.19
CA TYR A 227 7.05 8.03 4.58
C TYR A 227 7.17 9.56 4.53
N GLY A 228 8.19 10.12 5.15
CA GLY A 228 8.50 11.54 5.02
C GLY A 228 9.19 11.88 3.71
N GLY A 229 9.52 13.13 3.51
CA GLY A 229 10.37 13.62 2.45
C GLY A 229 9.70 14.05 1.16
N SER A 230 10.52 14.34 0.17
CA SER A 230 10.07 14.77 -1.14
C SER A 230 9.50 13.62 -1.97
N LYS A 231 8.73 13.98 -2.98
CA LYS A 231 8.18 13.02 -3.93
C LYS A 231 9.29 12.24 -4.66
N GLU A 232 10.37 12.90 -4.98
CA GLU A 232 11.53 12.34 -5.66
C GLU A 232 12.20 11.25 -4.81
N LEU A 233 12.43 11.53 -3.53
CA LEU A 233 12.95 10.54 -2.58
C LEU A 233 12.01 9.37 -2.35
N GLN A 234 10.70 9.61 -2.33
CA GLN A 234 9.70 8.54 -2.24
C GLN A 234 9.76 7.60 -3.43
N TYR A 235 9.95 8.13 -4.64
CA TYR A 235 10.05 7.30 -5.84
C TYR A 235 11.40 6.60 -5.99
N SER A 236 12.47 7.13 -5.43
CA SER A 236 13.81 6.51 -5.51
C SER A 236 13.90 5.12 -4.90
N LYS A 237 12.92 4.73 -4.08
CA LYS A 237 12.85 3.39 -3.47
C LYS A 237 12.23 2.30 -4.35
N PHE A 238 11.70 2.67 -5.51
CA PHE A 238 11.11 1.73 -6.45
C PHE A 238 12.08 1.49 -7.61
N SER A 239 12.28 0.22 -7.96
CA SER A 239 12.99 -0.12 -9.18
C SER A 239 12.12 0.16 -10.41
N ASP A 240 12.76 0.43 -11.54
CA ASP A 240 12.11 0.61 -12.86
C ASP A 240 11.53 -0.69 -13.44
N GLY A 241 11.23 -1.68 -12.62
CA GLY A 241 10.74 -2.99 -13.02
C GLY A 241 9.23 -3.14 -13.06
#